data_28abf94a9c5d3021bdbf4315b8d5d1e0
#
_entry.id   28abf94a9c5d3021bdbf4315b8d5d1e0
#
_cell.length_a   1.000
_cell.length_b   1.000
_cell.length_c   1.000
_cell.angle_alpha   90.00
_cell.angle_beta   90.00
_cell.angle_gamma   90.00
#
_symmetry.space_group_name_H-M   'P 1'
#
loop_
_entity.id
_entity.type
_entity.pdbx_description
1 polymer ?
#
loop_
_entity_poly.entity_id
_entity_poly.type
_entity_poly.pdbx_seq_one_letter_code
_entity_poly.pdbx_strand_id
1 'polypeptide(L)'
;MEINITLKELRKKKKLTQTECSKYLGIPNRTYQNYENDITKQDSMKYYYMIKKLEQYGLIDETHGILTIKEITDICSNIFSTLDVQYCYLFGSYAKGSASESSDIDLLISTSITGMQFYDLVESLREYLKKKVDLLTVDQLKDNLSLTNKILKDGIKIYG
;
A
#
# COMPACT_ATOMS: atom_id res chain seq x y z
N MET A 1 7.57 -24.86 -17.34
CA MET A 1 7.51 -23.44 -16.89
C MET A 1 8.91 -22.86 -17.01
N GLU A 2 9.07 -21.88 -17.85
CA GLU A 2 10.38 -21.20 -17.96
C GLU A 2 10.50 -20.18 -16.80
N ILE A 3 11.39 -20.48 -15.87
CA ILE A 3 11.82 -19.52 -14.84
C ILE A 3 13.02 -18.79 -15.43
N ASN A 4 12.83 -17.56 -15.87
CA ASN A 4 13.88 -16.74 -16.48
C ASN A 4 14.79 -16.06 -15.44
N ILE A 5 14.55 -16.23 -14.14
CA ILE A 5 15.30 -15.61 -13.05
C ILE A 5 15.44 -16.59 -11.88
N THR A 6 16.63 -16.68 -11.31
CA THR A 6 16.88 -17.52 -10.13
C THR A 6 16.44 -16.81 -8.84
N LEU A 7 16.21 -17.60 -7.76
CA LEU A 7 15.93 -17.04 -6.42
C LEU A 7 17.01 -16.05 -5.97
N LYS A 8 18.29 -16.36 -6.25
CA LYS A 8 19.41 -15.50 -5.89
C LYS A 8 19.41 -14.16 -6.65
N GLU A 9 19.15 -14.19 -7.94
CA GLU A 9 19.06 -12.99 -8.78
C GLU A 9 17.86 -12.13 -8.37
N LEU A 10 16.70 -12.75 -8.15
CA LEU A 10 15.49 -12.07 -7.70
C LEU A 10 15.68 -11.42 -6.34
N ARG A 11 16.27 -12.15 -5.38
CA ARG A 11 16.61 -11.62 -4.06
C ARG A 11 17.53 -10.39 -4.16
N LYS A 12 18.60 -10.48 -4.94
CA LYS A 12 19.53 -9.36 -5.16
C LYS A 12 18.85 -8.17 -5.82
N LYS A 13 18.00 -8.40 -6.82
CA LYS A 13 17.20 -7.37 -7.48
C LYS A 13 16.27 -6.63 -6.50
N LYS A 14 15.70 -7.38 -5.54
CA LYS A 14 14.85 -6.82 -4.47
C LYS A 14 15.66 -6.26 -3.29
N LYS A 15 16.99 -6.34 -3.32
CA LYS A 15 17.91 -5.89 -2.25
C LYS A 15 17.63 -6.54 -0.89
N LEU A 16 17.25 -7.81 -0.90
CA LEU A 16 16.92 -8.57 0.30
C LEU A 16 18.08 -9.47 0.73
N THR A 17 18.17 -9.74 2.03
CA THR A 17 18.99 -10.81 2.60
C THR A 17 18.24 -12.14 2.51
N GLN A 18 18.97 -13.26 2.65
CA GLN A 18 18.36 -14.59 2.71
C GLN A 18 17.38 -14.73 3.88
N THR A 19 17.74 -14.11 5.02
CA THR A 19 16.89 -14.10 6.23
C THR A 19 15.57 -13.35 5.98
N GLU A 20 15.62 -12.20 5.34
CA GLU A 20 14.39 -11.45 4.97
C GLU A 20 13.52 -12.22 4.00
N CYS A 21 14.12 -12.87 2.99
CA CYS A 21 13.38 -13.74 2.07
C CYS A 21 12.70 -14.91 2.79
N SER A 22 13.43 -15.60 3.66
CA SER A 22 12.88 -16.73 4.41
C SER A 22 11.73 -16.30 5.33
N LYS A 23 11.88 -15.16 5.99
CA LYS A 23 10.85 -14.58 6.85
C LYS A 23 9.59 -14.20 6.05
N TYR A 24 9.76 -13.55 4.91
CA TYR A 24 8.65 -13.19 4.02
C TYR A 24 7.91 -14.42 3.48
N LEU A 25 8.66 -15.46 3.12
CA LEU A 25 8.10 -16.72 2.62
C LEU A 25 7.50 -17.62 3.73
N GLY A 26 7.73 -17.30 5.01
CA GLY A 26 7.26 -18.08 6.13
C GLY A 26 7.95 -19.46 6.25
N ILE A 27 9.22 -19.55 5.85
CA ILE A 27 10.01 -20.80 5.88
C ILE A 27 11.30 -20.63 6.69
N PRO A 28 11.88 -21.72 7.23
CA PRO A 28 13.19 -21.64 7.90
C PRO A 28 14.30 -21.13 6.97
N ASN A 29 15.22 -20.31 7.49
CA ASN A 29 16.31 -19.75 6.69
C ASN A 29 17.17 -20.83 6.03
N ARG A 30 17.44 -21.93 6.73
CA ARG A 30 18.18 -23.08 6.16
C ARG A 30 17.45 -23.68 4.95
N THR A 31 16.12 -23.74 5.01
CA THR A 31 15.31 -24.22 3.87
C THR A 31 15.46 -23.28 2.68
N TYR A 32 15.37 -21.98 2.89
CA TYR A 32 15.57 -20.97 1.84
C TYR A 32 16.95 -21.10 1.20
N GLN A 33 18.01 -21.17 2.02
CA GLN A 33 19.41 -21.32 1.57
C GLN A 33 19.60 -22.58 0.72
N ASN A 34 19.01 -23.70 1.14
CA ASN A 34 19.05 -24.94 0.38
C ASN A 34 18.43 -24.80 -1.01
N TYR A 35 17.28 -24.12 -1.10
CA TYR A 35 16.62 -23.89 -2.39
C TYR A 35 17.36 -22.88 -3.27
N GLU A 36 17.98 -21.85 -2.68
CA GLU A 36 18.75 -20.87 -3.43
C GLU A 36 20.06 -21.44 -4.00
N ASN A 37 20.70 -22.35 -3.28
CA ASN A 37 22.04 -22.87 -3.61
C ASN A 37 22.04 -24.20 -4.37
N ASP A 38 20.91 -24.94 -4.39
CA ASP A 38 20.82 -26.26 -5.00
C ASP A 38 20.09 -26.17 -6.34
N ILE A 39 20.87 -26.26 -7.43
CA ILE A 39 20.35 -26.19 -8.80
C ILE A 39 19.34 -27.30 -9.13
N THR A 40 19.44 -28.45 -8.45
CA THR A 40 18.54 -29.59 -8.70
C THR A 40 17.09 -29.32 -8.21
N LYS A 41 16.90 -28.30 -7.39
CA LYS A 41 15.59 -27.91 -6.86
C LYS A 41 14.85 -26.89 -7.71
N GLN A 42 15.50 -26.32 -8.73
CA GLN A 42 14.92 -25.24 -9.54
C GLN A 42 13.67 -25.67 -10.32
N ASP A 43 13.55 -26.96 -10.66
CA ASP A 43 12.37 -27.48 -11.36
C ASP A 43 11.22 -27.89 -10.42
N SER A 44 11.38 -27.70 -9.12
CA SER A 44 10.34 -28.08 -8.16
C SER A 44 9.22 -27.05 -8.07
N MET A 45 7.99 -27.53 -7.82
CA MET A 45 6.84 -26.65 -7.56
C MET A 45 7.08 -25.68 -6.42
N LYS A 46 7.84 -26.11 -5.40
CA LYS A 46 8.17 -25.28 -4.25
C LYS A 46 9.10 -24.12 -4.61
N TYR A 47 10.08 -24.38 -5.48
CA TYR A 47 10.97 -23.33 -6.00
C TYR A 47 10.16 -22.32 -6.83
N TYR A 48 9.31 -22.79 -7.71
CA TYR A 48 8.42 -21.94 -8.50
C TYR A 48 7.52 -21.06 -7.61
N TYR A 49 6.93 -21.65 -6.58
CA TYR A 49 6.13 -20.90 -5.60
C TYR A 49 6.94 -19.79 -4.91
N MET A 50 8.18 -20.11 -4.49
CA MET A 50 9.07 -19.11 -3.87
C MET A 50 9.38 -17.94 -4.82
N ILE A 51 9.67 -18.22 -6.09
CA ILE A 51 9.90 -17.20 -7.11
C ILE A 51 8.67 -16.30 -7.23
N LYS A 52 7.50 -16.88 -7.45
CA LYS A 52 6.25 -16.13 -7.63
C LYS A 52 5.91 -15.29 -6.40
N LYS A 53 6.12 -15.81 -5.23
CA LYS A 53 5.88 -15.08 -3.99
C LYS A 53 6.86 -13.90 -3.82
N LEU A 54 8.15 -14.11 -4.09
CA LEU A 54 9.16 -13.06 -4.01
C LEU A 54 9.02 -11.99 -5.11
N GLU A 55 8.49 -12.32 -6.27
CA GLU A 55 8.14 -11.33 -7.30
C GLU A 55 7.18 -10.28 -6.75
N GLN A 56 6.25 -10.69 -5.89
CA GLN A 56 5.25 -9.82 -5.25
C GLN A 56 5.81 -8.98 -4.09
N TYR A 57 7.01 -9.28 -3.60
CA TYR A 57 7.61 -8.52 -2.50
C TYR A 57 7.80 -7.05 -2.89
N GLY A 58 7.30 -6.17 -2.03
CA GLY A 58 7.34 -4.72 -2.25
C GLY A 58 6.37 -4.20 -3.31
N LEU A 59 5.52 -5.07 -3.87
CA LEU A 59 4.44 -4.65 -4.73
C LEU A 59 3.38 -3.92 -3.92
N ILE A 60 3.00 -2.74 -4.38
CA ILE A 60 1.87 -1.99 -3.84
C ILE A 60 0.76 -1.97 -4.89
N ASP A 61 -0.37 -2.56 -4.57
CA ASP A 61 -1.62 -2.49 -5.32
C ASP A 61 -2.82 -2.63 -4.38
N GLU A 62 -4.02 -2.74 -4.91
CA GLU A 62 -5.24 -2.83 -4.09
C GLU A 62 -5.25 -4.01 -3.10
N THR A 63 -4.50 -5.07 -3.37
CA THR A 63 -4.48 -6.31 -2.59
C THR A 63 -3.11 -6.65 -1.99
N HIS A 64 -2.07 -5.88 -2.29
CA HIS A 64 -0.71 -6.13 -1.85
C HIS A 64 -0.06 -4.88 -1.27
N GLY A 65 0.69 -5.08 -0.21
CA GLY A 65 1.46 -4.05 0.46
C GLY A 65 0.63 -3.10 1.30
N ILE A 66 1.29 -2.47 2.26
CA ILE A 66 0.70 -1.47 3.17
C ILE A 66 1.58 -0.22 3.07
N LEU A 67 0.96 0.92 2.77
CA LEU A 67 1.64 2.20 2.76
C LEU A 67 1.86 2.69 4.21
N THR A 68 2.96 3.37 4.42
CA THR A 68 3.15 4.13 5.66
C THR A 68 2.37 5.43 5.63
N ILE A 69 2.05 5.99 6.80
CA ILE A 69 1.40 7.31 6.89
C ILE A 69 2.24 8.38 6.19
N LYS A 70 3.59 8.27 6.27
CA LYS A 70 4.49 9.20 5.59
C LYS A 70 4.36 9.12 4.07
N GLU A 71 4.32 7.93 3.49
CA GLU A 71 4.12 7.74 2.04
C GLU A 71 2.78 8.30 1.58
N ILE A 72 1.70 8.06 2.33
CA ILE A 72 0.38 8.63 2.05
C ILE A 72 0.43 10.15 2.10
N THR A 73 1.04 10.71 3.16
CA THR A 73 1.18 12.16 3.35
C THR A 73 1.95 12.80 2.20
N ASP A 74 3.09 12.23 1.81
CA ASP A 74 3.94 12.76 0.73
C ASP A 74 3.21 12.75 -0.62
N ILE A 75 2.53 11.66 -0.95
CA ILE A 75 1.75 11.53 -2.19
C ILE A 75 0.58 12.52 -2.21
N CYS A 76 -0.21 12.54 -1.15
CA CYS A 76 -1.35 13.46 -1.03
C CYS A 76 -0.90 14.93 -1.11
N SER A 77 0.17 15.30 -0.42
CA SER A 77 0.70 16.66 -0.44
C SER A 77 1.13 17.09 -1.83
N ASN A 78 1.76 16.20 -2.59
CA ASN A 78 2.14 16.49 -3.98
C ASN A 78 0.93 16.74 -4.87
N ILE A 79 -0.13 15.95 -4.72
CA ILE A 79 -1.36 16.10 -5.50
C ILE A 79 -2.10 17.38 -5.08
N PHE A 80 -2.28 17.60 -3.78
CA PHE A 80 -3.08 18.72 -3.27
C PHE A 80 -2.41 20.09 -3.45
N SER A 81 -1.08 20.14 -3.53
CA SER A 81 -0.33 21.39 -3.66
C SER A 81 -0.68 22.21 -4.90
N THR A 82 -1.20 21.58 -5.95
CA THR A 82 -1.62 22.21 -7.20
C THR A 82 -3.13 22.41 -7.31
N LEU A 83 -3.88 22.05 -6.29
CA LEU A 83 -5.34 22.06 -6.28
C LEU A 83 -5.88 22.92 -5.13
N ASP A 84 -7.16 23.28 -5.25
CA ASP A 84 -7.85 23.97 -4.17
C ASP A 84 -8.30 22.99 -3.07
N VAL A 85 -7.34 22.55 -2.29
CA VAL A 85 -7.55 21.71 -1.08
C VAL A 85 -6.98 22.47 0.12
N GLN A 86 -7.82 22.74 1.09
CA GLN A 86 -7.43 23.52 2.28
C GLN A 86 -6.75 22.63 3.32
N TYR A 87 -7.30 21.46 3.58
CA TYR A 87 -6.72 20.46 4.48
C TYR A 87 -7.23 19.05 4.16
N CYS A 88 -6.51 18.05 4.65
CA CYS A 88 -6.86 16.64 4.54
C CYS A 88 -6.56 15.90 5.84
N TYR A 89 -7.50 15.06 6.26
CA TYR A 89 -7.34 14.11 7.36
C TYR A 89 -7.38 12.67 6.83
N LEU A 90 -6.43 11.87 7.28
CA LEU A 90 -6.45 10.42 7.14
C LEU A 90 -7.24 9.84 8.33
N PHE A 91 -8.18 8.94 8.06
CA PHE A 91 -8.93 8.23 9.10
C PHE A 91 -9.05 6.74 8.77
N GLY A 92 -9.87 6.00 9.51
CA GLY A 92 -10.06 4.57 9.28
C GLY A 92 -8.86 3.71 9.70
N SER A 93 -8.69 2.56 9.06
CA SER A 93 -7.71 1.55 9.44
C SER A 93 -6.26 2.02 9.36
N TYR A 94 -5.93 2.81 8.35
CA TYR A 94 -4.58 3.38 8.21
C TYR A 94 -4.22 4.34 9.35
N ALA A 95 -5.15 5.21 9.74
CA ALA A 95 -4.92 6.12 10.87
C ALA A 95 -4.79 5.39 12.20
N LYS A 96 -5.51 4.29 12.37
CA LYS A 96 -5.47 3.45 13.59
C LYS A 96 -4.27 2.50 13.66
N GLY A 97 -3.50 2.37 12.58
CA GLY A 97 -2.41 1.40 12.50
C GLY A 97 -2.87 -0.05 12.35
N SER A 98 -4.12 -0.28 11.96
CA SER A 98 -4.73 -1.60 11.78
C SER A 98 -4.96 -1.98 10.31
N ALA A 99 -4.37 -1.23 9.37
CA ALA A 99 -4.51 -1.49 7.94
C ALA A 99 -3.93 -2.86 7.56
N SER A 100 -4.62 -3.54 6.66
CA SER A 100 -4.16 -4.75 5.98
C SER A 100 -3.78 -4.43 4.53
N GLU A 101 -3.23 -5.42 3.83
CA GLU A 101 -2.85 -5.27 2.41
C GLU A 101 -4.03 -4.90 1.50
N SER A 102 -5.24 -5.29 1.86
CA SER A 102 -6.48 -4.98 1.12
C SER A 102 -7.28 -3.80 1.68
N SER A 103 -6.74 -3.08 2.67
CA SER A 103 -7.43 -1.93 3.26
C SER A 103 -7.51 -0.76 2.28
N ASP A 104 -8.66 -0.10 2.26
CA ASP A 104 -8.85 1.16 1.55
C ASP A 104 -8.21 2.31 2.34
N ILE A 105 -7.91 3.40 1.65
CA ILE A 105 -7.42 4.63 2.27
C ILE A 105 -8.60 5.59 2.41
N ASP A 106 -8.93 5.94 3.65
CA ASP A 106 -10.04 6.82 3.98
C ASP A 106 -9.53 8.25 4.23
N LEU A 107 -9.97 9.19 3.40
CA LEU A 107 -9.56 10.58 3.43
C LEU A 107 -10.76 11.52 3.57
N LEU A 108 -10.59 12.55 4.38
CA LEU A 108 -11.53 13.67 4.50
C LEU A 108 -10.83 14.94 4.02
N ILE A 109 -11.41 15.65 3.06
CA ILE A 109 -10.86 16.91 2.55
C ILE A 109 -11.83 18.08 2.72
N SER A 110 -11.25 19.26 2.92
CA SER A 110 -11.91 20.53 2.72
C SER A 110 -11.49 21.10 1.38
N THR A 111 -12.43 21.23 0.47
CA THR A 111 -12.17 21.69 -0.91
C THR A 111 -13.41 22.33 -1.50
N SER A 112 -13.22 23.25 -2.46
CA SER A 112 -14.29 23.78 -3.33
C SER A 112 -14.44 23.00 -4.63
N ILE A 113 -13.57 22.01 -4.88
CA ILE A 113 -13.62 21.18 -6.10
C ILE A 113 -14.90 20.33 -6.10
N THR A 114 -15.62 20.35 -7.23
CA THR A 114 -16.85 19.58 -7.42
C THR A 114 -16.93 18.98 -8.82
N GLY A 115 -17.91 18.10 -9.05
CA GLY A 115 -18.18 17.52 -10.37
C GLY A 115 -17.05 16.67 -10.92
N MET A 116 -16.74 16.82 -12.19
CA MET A 116 -15.72 16.02 -12.89
C MET A 116 -14.32 16.21 -12.30
N GLN A 117 -13.97 17.41 -11.85
CA GLN A 117 -12.68 17.67 -11.21
C GLN A 117 -12.52 16.90 -9.90
N PHE A 118 -13.60 16.67 -9.16
CA PHE A 118 -13.59 15.84 -7.97
C PHE A 118 -13.32 14.37 -8.31
N TYR A 119 -13.95 13.85 -9.36
CA TYR A 119 -13.67 12.49 -9.85
C TYR A 119 -12.23 12.35 -10.33
N ASP A 120 -11.71 13.34 -11.05
CA ASP A 120 -10.31 13.35 -11.49
C ASP A 120 -9.34 13.32 -10.28
N LEU A 121 -9.67 14.03 -9.21
CA LEU A 121 -8.90 14.00 -7.97
C LEU A 121 -8.91 12.60 -7.34
N VAL A 122 -10.08 11.96 -7.25
CA VAL A 122 -10.19 10.59 -6.71
C VAL A 122 -9.37 9.61 -7.53
N GLU A 123 -9.45 9.68 -8.85
CA GLU A 123 -8.68 8.80 -9.75
C GLU A 123 -7.18 9.05 -9.65
N SER A 124 -6.74 10.30 -9.53
CA SER A 124 -5.33 10.64 -9.30
C SER A 124 -4.82 10.05 -7.99
N LEU A 125 -5.60 10.18 -6.91
CA LEU A 125 -5.25 9.58 -5.62
C LEU A 125 -5.11 8.05 -5.72
N ARG A 126 -6.05 7.38 -6.38
CA ARG A 126 -6.01 5.93 -6.60
C ARG A 126 -4.78 5.51 -7.41
N GLU A 127 -4.46 6.24 -8.47
CA GLU A 127 -3.33 5.95 -9.33
C GLU A 127 -1.99 6.04 -8.58
N TYR A 128 -1.78 7.11 -7.83
CA TYR A 128 -0.52 7.34 -7.12
C TYR A 128 -0.40 6.56 -5.81
N LEU A 129 -1.48 6.40 -5.07
CA LEU A 129 -1.51 5.58 -3.84
C LEU A 129 -1.60 4.08 -4.15
N LYS A 130 -2.04 3.70 -5.35
CA LYS A 130 -2.24 2.31 -5.79
C LYS A 130 -3.17 1.51 -4.88
N LYS A 131 -4.08 2.19 -4.20
CA LYS A 131 -5.09 1.64 -3.30
C LYS A 131 -6.45 2.22 -3.67
N LYS A 132 -7.51 1.53 -3.28
CA LYS A 132 -8.83 2.15 -3.27
C LYS A 132 -8.84 3.32 -2.30
N VAL A 133 -9.43 4.41 -2.72
CA VAL A 133 -9.52 5.64 -1.93
C VAL A 133 -10.98 6.00 -1.72
N ASP A 134 -11.34 6.15 -0.46
CA ASP A 134 -12.63 6.66 -0.02
C ASP A 134 -12.45 8.14 0.35
N LEU A 135 -12.83 9.02 -0.55
CA LEU A 135 -12.63 10.46 -0.40
C LEU A 135 -13.94 11.15 -0.03
N LEU A 136 -13.99 11.66 1.20
CA LEU A 136 -15.14 12.40 1.72
C LEU A 136 -14.81 13.90 1.78
N THR A 137 -15.84 14.71 1.54
CA THR A 137 -15.78 16.15 1.79
C THR A 137 -16.39 16.48 3.16
N VAL A 138 -16.02 17.64 3.72
CA VAL A 138 -16.55 18.11 5.01
C VAL A 138 -18.08 18.24 4.98
N ASP A 139 -18.67 18.60 3.84
CA ASP A 139 -20.12 18.71 3.70
C ASP A 139 -20.83 17.39 3.92
N GLN A 140 -20.20 16.26 3.60
CA GLN A 140 -20.77 14.92 3.78
C GLN A 140 -20.81 14.47 5.25
N LEU A 141 -20.16 15.19 6.15
CA LEU A 141 -20.17 14.91 7.60
C LEU A 141 -21.39 15.53 8.32
N LYS A 142 -22.11 16.47 7.72
CA LYS A 142 -23.14 17.26 8.39
C LYS A 142 -24.20 16.44 9.14
N ASP A 143 -24.55 15.28 8.60
CA ASP A 143 -25.59 14.41 9.17
C ASP A 143 -25.04 13.09 9.70
N ASN A 144 -23.72 12.97 9.86
CA ASN A 144 -23.07 11.75 10.32
C ASN A 144 -22.18 11.98 11.53
N LEU A 145 -22.80 12.17 12.70
CA LEU A 145 -22.08 12.38 13.98
C LEU A 145 -21.17 11.21 14.36
N SER A 146 -21.57 9.99 14.05
CA SER A 146 -20.75 8.80 14.35
C SER A 146 -19.42 8.83 13.60
N LEU A 147 -19.45 9.15 12.31
CA LEU A 147 -18.25 9.27 11.48
C LEU A 147 -17.40 10.48 11.90
N THR A 148 -18.05 11.62 12.19
CA THR A 148 -17.38 12.83 12.70
C THR A 148 -16.62 12.52 13.99
N ASN A 149 -17.23 11.82 14.93
CA ASN A 149 -16.57 11.44 16.18
C ASN A 149 -15.39 10.49 15.96
N LYS A 150 -15.48 9.55 15.02
CA LYS A 150 -14.35 8.67 14.66
C LYS A 150 -13.17 9.46 14.11
N ILE A 151 -13.43 10.42 13.22
CA ILE A 151 -12.38 11.27 12.64
C ILE A 151 -11.75 12.17 13.71
N LEU A 152 -12.53 12.76 14.57
CA LEU A 152 -12.02 13.59 15.67
C LEU A 152 -11.18 12.80 16.67
N LYS A 153 -11.52 11.51 16.90
CA LYS A 153 -10.80 10.65 17.83
C LYS A 153 -9.50 10.11 17.25
N ASP A 154 -9.54 9.57 16.05
CA ASP A 154 -8.47 8.75 15.45
C ASP A 154 -7.84 9.39 14.21
N GLY A 155 -8.42 10.46 13.67
CA GLY A 155 -7.98 11.11 12.44
C GLY A 155 -6.62 11.80 12.59
N ILE A 156 -5.82 11.71 11.54
CA ILE A 156 -4.48 12.31 11.45
C ILE A 156 -4.51 13.36 10.34
N LYS A 157 -4.18 14.60 10.67
CA LYS A 157 -4.03 15.66 9.67
C LYS A 157 -2.78 15.42 8.85
N ILE A 158 -2.95 15.19 7.54
CA ILE A 158 -1.84 14.89 6.63
C ILE A 158 -1.54 16.04 5.65
N TYR A 159 -2.40 17.06 5.57
CA TYR A 159 -2.21 18.21 4.70
C TYR A 159 -2.92 19.45 5.28
N GLY A 160 -2.33 20.63 5.07
CA GLY A 160 -2.91 21.93 5.49
C GLY A 160 -2.43 22.54 6.77
#